data_02759f8ae3c80ffb871809edd0c12ebf
#
_entry.id   02759f8ae3c80ffb871809edd0c12ebf
#
_cell.length_a   1.000
_cell.length_b   1.000
_cell.length_c   1.000
_cell.angle_alpha   90.00
_cell.angle_beta   90.00
_cell.angle_gamma   90.00
#
_symmetry.space_group_name_H-M   'P 1'
#
loop_
_entity.id
_entity.type
_entity.pdbx_description
1 polymer ?
#
loop_
_entity_poly.entity_id
_entity_poly.type
_entity_poly.pdbx_seq_one_letter_code
_entity_poly.pdbx_strand_id
1 'polypeptide(L)'
;MSTLAADNHAAPAWQLTPKNYSINQIRDLALIYQGGRHRPDWTPEQFVPYVTHTFADGSKDWLFDGFLFLEFVDGDRQYIPGLRMANARKSDWLHYLDRVFEPGKSLDALNRCIARQKELLGDPGFKHKVVLTVLPPIHHQKDWGELNGRPLDFDNVDDCKLAVRWFLDQLVDRFNNGGYDNLELTGIYWVDEDMLHFDGFPKHVAPYVHEKGLQFVWIPYFKAYGYDRWQDLGFDIAYHQPNHFFNKSIPDSRLDEACSIARQNGMALEFEFDAKALHDAENSSYDRMNAYIDAYWRNNVFTDAALAYYEGGIGVAEFAKNPTPENKTLIDRLARIIVDRRKNASLYPSKK
;
A
#
# COMPACT_ATOMS: atom_id res chain seq x y z
N MET A 1 48.21 20.89 12.12
CA MET A 1 47.05 21.22 11.25
C MET A 1 46.16 19.98 11.20
N SER A 2 45.12 20.00 11.99
CA SER A 2 44.16 18.87 12.08
C SER A 2 43.08 19.12 11.05
N THR A 3 42.99 18.24 10.07
CA THR A 3 41.93 18.22 9.08
C THR A 3 40.67 17.66 9.75
N LEU A 4 39.71 18.55 10.04
CA LEU A 4 38.34 18.19 10.39
C LEU A 4 37.74 17.40 9.21
N ALA A 5 37.49 16.10 9.44
CA ALA A 5 36.68 15.30 8.55
C ALA A 5 35.27 15.92 8.54
N ALA A 6 34.79 16.30 7.36
CA ALA A 6 33.42 16.71 7.16
C ALA A 6 32.53 15.51 7.49
N ASP A 7 31.76 15.59 8.58
CA ASP A 7 30.65 14.68 8.82
C ASP A 7 29.66 14.79 7.68
N ASN A 8 29.74 13.83 6.76
CA ASN A 8 28.67 13.56 5.81
C ASN A 8 27.48 13.04 6.61
N HIS A 9 26.67 13.95 7.17
CA HIS A 9 25.33 13.63 7.60
C HIS A 9 24.53 13.29 6.33
N ALA A 10 24.54 12.03 5.94
CA ALA A 10 23.56 11.50 5.02
C ALA A 10 22.17 11.90 5.57
N ALA A 11 21.33 12.50 4.74
CA ALA A 11 19.94 12.80 5.09
C ALA A 11 19.33 11.55 5.75
N PRO A 12 18.49 11.72 6.81
CA PRO A 12 17.89 10.58 7.47
C PRO A 12 17.28 9.65 6.43
N ALA A 13 17.69 8.39 6.49
CA ALA A 13 17.44 7.43 5.42
C ALA A 13 15.94 7.14 5.17
N TRP A 14 15.06 7.52 6.10
CA TRP A 14 13.60 7.36 6.00
C TRP A 14 12.87 8.55 5.36
N GLN A 15 13.55 9.66 5.10
CA GLN A 15 12.99 10.75 4.31
C GLN A 15 12.67 10.27 2.91
N LEU A 16 11.52 10.70 2.38
CA LEU A 16 11.24 10.57 0.96
C LEU A 16 12.33 11.30 0.19
N THR A 17 13.28 10.55 -0.35
CA THR A 17 14.28 11.16 -1.21
C THR A 17 13.59 11.78 -2.43
N PRO A 18 14.07 12.89 -2.97
CA PRO A 18 13.51 13.48 -4.18
C PRO A 18 13.40 12.47 -5.33
N LYS A 19 14.30 11.48 -5.38
CA LYS A 19 14.28 10.40 -6.37
C LYS A 19 13.06 9.48 -6.18
N ASN A 20 12.84 8.95 -4.98
CA ASN A 20 11.73 8.04 -4.69
C ASN A 20 10.40 8.78 -4.81
N TYR A 21 10.34 10.00 -4.29
CA TYR A 21 9.17 10.85 -4.41
C TYR A 21 8.84 11.19 -5.87
N SER A 22 9.85 11.51 -6.70
CA SER A 22 9.64 11.86 -8.11
C SER A 22 9.14 10.69 -8.98
N ILE A 23 9.42 9.46 -8.60
CA ILE A 23 8.94 8.27 -9.32
C ILE A 23 7.51 7.94 -8.90
N ASN A 24 7.27 7.78 -7.60
CA ASN A 24 5.99 7.34 -7.07
C ASN A 24 5.04 8.52 -6.78
N GLN A 25 5.54 9.60 -6.20
CA GLN A 25 4.76 10.78 -5.82
C GLN A 25 3.56 10.49 -4.90
N ILE A 26 3.58 9.36 -4.19
CA ILE A 26 2.55 9.01 -3.20
C ILE A 26 3.05 9.41 -1.81
N ARG A 27 2.24 10.20 -1.10
CA ARG A 27 2.46 10.57 0.29
C ARG A 27 1.69 9.67 1.23
N ASP A 28 0.43 9.43 0.87
CA ASP A 28 -0.55 8.74 1.71
C ASP A 28 -1.27 7.68 0.87
N LEU A 29 -0.80 6.42 1.00
CA LEU A 29 -1.21 5.25 0.22
C LEU A 29 -2.29 4.47 0.97
N ALA A 30 -3.54 4.50 0.53
CA ALA A 30 -4.60 3.66 1.08
C ALA A 30 -4.53 2.23 0.53
N LEU A 31 -4.61 1.23 1.42
CA LEU A 31 -4.64 -0.18 1.06
C LEU A 31 -6.08 -0.64 0.80
N ILE A 32 -6.34 -1.10 -0.41
CA ILE A 32 -7.67 -1.54 -0.88
C ILE A 32 -7.64 -3.05 -1.13
N TYR A 33 -8.29 -3.81 -0.24
CA TYR A 33 -8.38 -5.26 -0.40
C TYR A 33 -9.38 -5.60 -1.50
N GLN A 34 -8.86 -6.12 -2.60
CA GLN A 34 -9.63 -6.39 -3.82
C GLN A 34 -9.00 -7.53 -4.65
N GLY A 35 -9.84 -8.34 -5.28
CA GLY A 35 -9.41 -9.37 -6.20
C GLY A 35 -9.71 -10.81 -5.74
N GLY A 36 -10.01 -11.01 -4.45
CA GLY A 36 -10.43 -12.30 -3.92
C GLY A 36 -11.95 -12.54 -4.06
N ARG A 37 -12.37 -13.79 -4.22
CA ARG A 37 -13.80 -14.17 -4.34
C ARG A 37 -14.64 -13.83 -3.10
N HIS A 38 -14.01 -13.71 -1.94
CA HIS A 38 -14.67 -13.42 -0.67
C HIS A 38 -14.82 -11.92 -0.39
N ARG A 39 -14.25 -11.04 -1.23
CA ARG A 39 -14.35 -9.60 -1.06
C ARG A 39 -15.65 -9.04 -1.64
N PRO A 40 -16.22 -8.01 -1.00
CA PRO A 40 -17.30 -7.26 -1.61
C PRO A 40 -16.80 -6.55 -2.87
N ASP A 41 -17.74 -6.25 -3.77
CA ASP A 41 -17.44 -5.39 -4.92
C ASP A 41 -17.25 -3.95 -4.44
N TRP A 42 -16.17 -3.30 -4.86
CA TRP A 42 -15.96 -1.89 -4.63
C TRP A 42 -16.76 -1.07 -5.65
N THR A 43 -17.65 -0.20 -5.17
CA THR A 43 -18.43 0.72 -6.00
C THR A 43 -17.90 2.16 -5.89
N PRO A 44 -18.28 3.09 -6.80
CA PRO A 44 -17.89 4.49 -6.69
C PRO A 44 -18.29 5.14 -5.36
N GLU A 45 -19.44 4.76 -4.80
CA GLU A 45 -19.95 5.29 -3.54
C GLU A 45 -19.10 4.86 -2.34
N GLN A 46 -18.56 3.63 -2.37
CA GLN A 46 -17.68 3.10 -1.31
C GLN A 46 -16.30 3.80 -1.32
N PHE A 47 -15.85 4.32 -2.46
CA PHE A 47 -14.60 5.08 -2.56
C PHE A 47 -14.71 6.53 -2.10
N VAL A 48 -15.93 7.09 -1.95
CA VAL A 48 -16.09 8.51 -1.58
C VAL A 48 -15.30 8.89 -0.33
N PRO A 49 -15.36 8.15 0.82
CA PRO A 49 -14.63 8.53 2.02
C PRO A 49 -13.10 8.33 1.93
N TYR A 50 -12.61 7.64 0.91
CA TYR A 50 -11.18 7.48 0.62
C TYR A 50 -10.65 8.56 -0.32
N VAL A 51 -11.47 8.95 -1.28
CA VAL A 51 -11.11 9.98 -2.28
C VAL A 51 -11.24 11.38 -1.68
N THR A 52 -12.26 11.60 -0.84
CA THR A 52 -12.53 12.89 -0.21
C THR A 52 -12.97 12.72 1.24
N HIS A 53 -12.70 13.74 2.07
CA HIS A 53 -13.20 13.80 3.44
C HIS A 53 -14.05 15.04 3.67
N THR A 54 -15.17 14.89 4.38
CA THR A 54 -16.03 16.00 4.83
C THR A 54 -15.82 16.21 6.32
N PHE A 55 -15.22 17.33 6.69
CA PHE A 55 -14.93 17.70 8.07
C PHE A 55 -16.18 18.10 8.86
N ALA A 56 -16.05 18.15 10.18
CA ALA A 56 -17.15 18.52 11.07
C ALA A 56 -17.69 19.95 10.81
N ASP A 57 -16.86 20.86 10.30
CA ASP A 57 -17.26 22.22 9.90
C ASP A 57 -17.97 22.29 8.55
N GLY A 58 -18.20 21.15 7.89
CA GLY A 58 -18.83 21.04 6.58
C GLY A 58 -17.88 21.27 5.41
N SER A 59 -16.64 21.67 5.64
CA SER A 59 -15.64 21.75 4.58
C SER A 59 -15.31 20.37 4.03
N LYS A 60 -14.97 20.29 2.73
CA LYS A 60 -14.62 19.05 2.06
C LYS A 60 -13.32 19.19 1.31
N ASP A 61 -12.47 18.17 1.35
CA ASP A 61 -11.20 18.17 0.64
C ASP A 61 -10.85 16.77 0.10
N TRP A 62 -9.92 16.70 -0.85
CA TRP A 62 -9.31 15.47 -1.33
C TRP A 62 -8.51 14.82 -0.20
N LEU A 63 -8.58 13.47 -0.09
CA LEU A 63 -7.93 12.75 1.01
C LEU A 63 -6.68 12.02 0.53
N PHE A 64 -6.74 10.74 0.25
CA PHE A 64 -5.59 9.95 -0.18
C PHE A 64 -5.16 10.29 -1.60
N ASP A 65 -3.84 10.31 -1.84
CA ASP A 65 -3.28 10.55 -3.17
C ASP A 65 -2.83 9.26 -3.89
N GLY A 66 -2.77 8.14 -3.18
CA GLY A 66 -2.44 6.83 -3.71
C GLY A 66 -3.34 5.70 -3.21
N PHE A 67 -3.49 4.66 -4.04
CA PHE A 67 -4.32 3.49 -3.77
C PHE A 67 -3.58 2.21 -4.16
N LEU A 68 -3.39 1.31 -3.21
CA LEU A 68 -2.82 -0.02 -3.43
C LEU A 68 -3.94 -1.06 -3.46
N PHE A 69 -4.11 -1.76 -4.58
CA PHE A 69 -5.05 -2.87 -4.71
C PHE A 69 -4.34 -4.19 -4.44
N LEU A 70 -4.76 -4.92 -3.40
CA LEU A 70 -4.13 -6.15 -2.95
C LEU A 70 -5.12 -7.20 -2.48
N GLU A 71 -4.66 -8.45 -2.38
CA GLU A 71 -5.34 -9.57 -1.73
C GLU A 71 -4.36 -10.70 -1.42
N PHE A 72 -4.59 -11.43 -0.34
CA PHE A 72 -3.78 -12.58 0.09
C PHE A 72 -4.37 -13.93 -0.30
N VAL A 73 -5.68 -14.00 -0.53
CA VAL A 73 -6.40 -15.25 -0.76
C VAL A 73 -7.46 -15.12 -1.85
N ASP A 74 -7.83 -16.24 -2.45
CA ASP A 74 -8.94 -16.38 -3.38
C ASP A 74 -9.85 -17.53 -2.94
N GLY A 75 -10.85 -17.22 -2.13
CA GLY A 75 -11.71 -18.21 -1.52
C GLY A 75 -10.93 -19.13 -0.55
N ASP A 76 -10.75 -20.39 -0.93
CA ASP A 76 -9.99 -21.39 -0.18
C ASP A 76 -8.52 -21.53 -0.60
N ARG A 77 -8.03 -20.66 -1.50
CA ARG A 77 -6.67 -20.66 -2.03
C ARG A 77 -5.87 -19.45 -1.59
N GLN A 78 -4.60 -19.68 -1.32
CA GLN A 78 -3.66 -18.64 -0.93
C GLN A 78 -2.87 -18.12 -2.14
N TYR A 79 -2.71 -16.79 -2.24
CA TYR A 79 -1.80 -16.13 -3.17
C TYR A 79 -0.37 -16.04 -2.62
N ILE A 80 -0.23 -16.03 -1.29
CA ILE A 80 1.06 -16.00 -0.60
C ILE A 80 1.26 -17.31 0.18
N PRO A 81 2.50 -17.73 0.43
CA PRO A 81 2.76 -18.92 1.25
C PRO A 81 2.40 -18.70 2.73
N GLY A 82 2.31 -19.76 3.49
CA GLY A 82 2.21 -19.71 4.96
C GLY A 82 0.80 -19.65 5.54
N LEU A 83 -0.25 -19.41 4.76
CA LEU A 83 -1.64 -19.35 5.26
C LEU A 83 -2.29 -20.72 5.48
N ARG A 84 -1.58 -21.81 5.18
CA ARG A 84 -2.05 -23.21 5.34
C ARG A 84 -3.30 -23.54 4.51
N MET A 85 -3.41 -22.91 3.35
CA MET A 85 -4.46 -23.12 2.37
C MET A 85 -3.87 -23.78 1.11
N ALA A 86 -4.72 -24.24 0.18
CA ALA A 86 -4.26 -24.68 -1.13
C ALA A 86 -3.66 -23.49 -1.91
N ASN A 87 -2.58 -23.74 -2.67
CA ASN A 87 -1.95 -22.68 -3.46
C ASN A 87 -2.85 -22.25 -4.63
N ALA A 88 -2.87 -20.96 -4.91
CA ALA A 88 -3.56 -20.40 -6.05
C ALA A 88 -2.92 -20.90 -7.36
N ARG A 89 -3.75 -21.19 -8.34
CA ARG A 89 -3.35 -21.63 -9.69
C ARG A 89 -3.42 -20.46 -10.65
N LYS A 90 -2.99 -20.68 -11.88
CA LYS A 90 -3.10 -19.71 -12.97
C LYS A 90 -4.54 -19.19 -13.17
N SER A 91 -5.54 -20.06 -13.03
CA SER A 91 -6.96 -19.66 -13.11
C SER A 91 -7.34 -18.68 -12.00
N ASP A 92 -6.78 -18.84 -10.80
CA ASP A 92 -7.04 -17.95 -9.66
C ASP A 92 -6.31 -16.62 -9.85
N TRP A 93 -5.10 -16.64 -10.45
CA TRP A 93 -4.38 -15.41 -10.83
C TRP A 93 -5.13 -14.63 -11.93
N LEU A 94 -5.73 -15.32 -12.91
CA LEU A 94 -6.59 -14.68 -13.90
C LEU A 94 -7.85 -14.11 -13.27
N HIS A 95 -8.47 -14.85 -12.34
CA HIS A 95 -9.64 -14.37 -11.59
C HIS A 95 -9.31 -13.08 -10.81
N TYR A 96 -8.12 -13.03 -10.16
CA TYR A 96 -7.65 -11.81 -9.50
C TYR A 96 -7.63 -10.62 -10.46
N LEU A 97 -7.01 -10.79 -11.66
CA LEU A 97 -6.99 -9.73 -12.68
C LEU A 97 -8.40 -9.34 -13.12
N ASP A 98 -9.27 -10.33 -13.38
CA ASP A 98 -10.65 -10.07 -13.83
C ASP A 98 -11.42 -9.24 -12.79
N ARG A 99 -11.22 -9.50 -11.50
CA ARG A 99 -11.85 -8.74 -10.40
C ARG A 99 -11.31 -7.31 -10.28
N VAL A 100 -9.99 -7.12 -10.39
CA VAL A 100 -9.35 -5.80 -10.29
C VAL A 100 -9.77 -4.89 -11.45
N PHE A 101 -9.95 -5.46 -12.65
CA PHE A 101 -10.29 -4.73 -13.88
C PHE A 101 -11.77 -4.84 -14.27
N GLU A 102 -12.66 -5.30 -13.38
CA GLU A 102 -14.08 -5.45 -13.66
C GLU A 102 -14.75 -4.08 -13.91
N PRO A 103 -15.45 -3.88 -15.05
CA PRO A 103 -16.12 -2.62 -15.34
C PRO A 103 -17.14 -2.24 -14.25
N GLY A 104 -17.12 -0.99 -13.81
CA GLY A 104 -18.00 -0.46 -12.77
C GLY A 104 -17.57 -0.75 -11.34
N LYS A 105 -16.51 -1.54 -11.15
CA LYS A 105 -15.98 -1.95 -9.84
C LYS A 105 -14.49 -1.63 -9.72
N SER A 106 -13.92 -1.79 -8.53
CA SER A 106 -12.47 -1.68 -8.27
C SER A 106 -11.83 -0.44 -8.90
N LEU A 107 -10.90 -0.60 -9.82
CA LEU A 107 -10.21 0.51 -10.50
C LEU A 107 -11.17 1.42 -11.26
N ASP A 108 -12.13 0.85 -11.99
CA ASP A 108 -13.11 1.65 -12.73
C ASP A 108 -14.05 2.41 -11.77
N ALA A 109 -14.43 1.79 -10.66
CA ALA A 109 -15.21 2.46 -9.61
C ALA A 109 -14.43 3.62 -8.99
N LEU A 110 -13.14 3.43 -8.68
CA LEU A 110 -12.26 4.50 -8.18
C LEU A 110 -12.16 5.65 -9.19
N ASN A 111 -11.88 5.33 -10.46
CA ASN A 111 -11.78 6.32 -11.53
C ASN A 111 -13.07 7.15 -11.69
N ARG A 112 -14.23 6.49 -11.65
CA ARG A 112 -15.56 7.14 -11.72
C ARG A 112 -15.85 7.97 -10.46
N CYS A 113 -15.47 7.48 -9.27
CA CYS A 113 -15.60 8.24 -8.04
C CYS A 113 -14.83 9.56 -8.13
N ILE A 114 -13.55 9.50 -8.54
CA ILE A 114 -12.73 10.70 -8.68
C ILE A 114 -13.33 11.67 -9.70
N ALA A 115 -13.81 11.18 -10.85
CA ALA A 115 -14.47 12.01 -11.85
C ALA A 115 -15.67 12.78 -11.25
N ARG A 116 -16.54 12.08 -10.49
CA ARG A 116 -17.70 12.71 -9.81
C ARG A 116 -17.27 13.73 -8.75
N GLN A 117 -16.18 13.44 -7.99
CA GLN A 117 -15.67 14.38 -6.99
C GLN A 117 -15.05 15.62 -7.64
N LYS A 118 -14.44 15.50 -8.83
CA LYS A 118 -13.97 16.67 -9.61
C LYS A 118 -15.08 17.61 -10.01
N GLU A 119 -16.28 17.11 -10.32
CA GLU A 119 -17.45 17.93 -10.61
C GLU A 119 -17.88 18.77 -9.38
N LEU A 120 -17.65 18.26 -8.17
CA LEU A 120 -18.05 18.91 -6.91
C LEU A 120 -16.97 19.83 -6.33
N LEU A 121 -15.70 19.45 -6.42
CA LEU A 121 -14.59 20.11 -5.75
C LEU A 121 -13.62 20.82 -6.70
N GLY A 122 -13.77 20.62 -8.02
CA GLY A 122 -12.78 21.03 -9.01
C GLY A 122 -11.63 20.03 -9.16
N ASP A 123 -10.72 20.29 -10.10
CA ASP A 123 -9.57 19.41 -10.34
C ASP A 123 -8.57 19.50 -9.18
N PRO A 124 -8.09 18.38 -8.62
CA PRO A 124 -7.10 18.38 -7.54
C PRO A 124 -5.70 18.85 -7.99
N GLY A 125 -5.46 18.97 -9.31
CA GLY A 125 -4.16 19.31 -9.87
C GLY A 125 -3.20 18.12 -9.99
N PHE A 126 -3.67 16.90 -9.74
CA PHE A 126 -2.90 15.66 -9.90
C PHE A 126 -3.79 14.49 -10.30
N LYS A 127 -3.21 13.45 -10.90
CA LYS A 127 -3.85 12.14 -11.01
C LYS A 127 -3.60 11.33 -9.75
N HIS A 128 -4.63 10.64 -9.27
CA HIS A 128 -4.46 9.70 -8.15
C HIS A 128 -3.58 8.53 -8.60
N LYS A 129 -2.63 8.17 -7.76
CA LYS A 129 -1.64 7.13 -8.06
C LYS A 129 -2.19 5.76 -7.70
N VAL A 130 -1.81 4.77 -8.49
CA VAL A 130 -2.21 3.38 -8.28
C VAL A 130 -0.95 2.52 -8.17
N VAL A 131 -0.97 1.64 -7.17
CA VAL A 131 -0.02 0.54 -7.01
C VAL A 131 -0.82 -0.75 -7.14
N LEU A 132 -0.39 -1.67 -8.00
CA LEU A 132 -1.06 -2.95 -8.22
C LEU A 132 -0.20 -4.10 -7.73
N THR A 133 -0.85 -5.13 -7.23
CA THR A 133 -0.16 -6.29 -6.67
C THR A 133 0.30 -7.26 -7.75
N VAL A 134 1.56 -7.68 -7.66
CA VAL A 134 2.06 -8.88 -8.32
C VAL A 134 1.95 -10.07 -7.37
N LEU A 135 1.39 -11.18 -7.86
CA LEU A 135 1.27 -12.41 -7.10
C LEU A 135 2.59 -13.21 -7.16
N PRO A 136 3.15 -13.62 -6.01
CA PRO A 136 4.38 -14.39 -5.98
C PRO A 136 4.14 -15.83 -6.41
N PRO A 137 5.07 -16.48 -7.13
CA PRO A 137 5.05 -17.91 -7.28
C PRO A 137 5.33 -18.57 -5.93
N ILE A 138 4.50 -19.53 -5.53
CA ILE A 138 4.71 -20.25 -4.28
C ILE A 138 5.71 -21.37 -4.55
N HIS A 139 6.90 -21.26 -3.94
CA HIS A 139 8.00 -22.21 -4.13
C HIS A 139 7.54 -23.65 -3.91
N HIS A 140 8.04 -24.60 -4.71
CA HIS A 140 7.66 -26.02 -4.77
C HIS A 140 6.28 -26.33 -5.37
N GLN A 141 5.51 -25.35 -5.84
CA GLN A 141 4.24 -25.61 -6.50
C GLN A 141 4.45 -26.17 -7.91
N LYS A 142 3.76 -27.29 -8.24
CA LYS A 142 3.84 -27.97 -9.55
C LYS A 142 2.52 -28.00 -10.31
N ASP A 143 1.44 -27.57 -9.67
CA ASP A 143 0.08 -27.59 -10.22
C ASP A 143 -0.46 -26.18 -10.53
N TRP A 144 0.43 -25.17 -10.64
CA TRP A 144 0.03 -23.81 -10.94
C TRP A 144 -0.67 -23.68 -12.29
N GLY A 145 -0.19 -24.38 -13.30
CA GLY A 145 -0.74 -24.39 -14.64
C GLY A 145 0.35 -24.37 -15.72
N GLU A 146 -0.04 -24.03 -16.94
CA GLU A 146 0.87 -24.04 -18.09
C GLU A 146 1.00 -22.69 -18.78
N LEU A 147 2.17 -22.42 -19.35
CA LEU A 147 2.44 -21.34 -20.29
C LEU A 147 3.19 -21.88 -21.50
N ASN A 148 2.88 -21.34 -22.68
CA ASN A 148 3.52 -21.74 -23.95
C ASN A 148 3.44 -23.25 -24.21
N GLY A 149 2.31 -23.89 -23.81
CA GLY A 149 2.06 -25.32 -24.06
C GLY A 149 2.81 -26.27 -23.12
N ARG A 150 3.43 -25.79 -22.03
CA ARG A 150 4.05 -26.67 -21.04
C ARG A 150 3.66 -26.27 -19.61
N PRO A 151 3.50 -27.25 -18.69
CA PRO A 151 3.31 -26.98 -17.27
C PRO A 151 4.55 -26.32 -16.69
N LEU A 152 4.34 -25.41 -15.72
CA LEU A 152 5.41 -24.76 -14.97
C LEU A 152 5.67 -25.51 -13.67
N ASP A 153 6.96 -25.60 -13.30
CA ASP A 153 7.45 -26.16 -12.03
C ASP A 153 8.14 -25.06 -11.22
N PHE A 154 7.54 -24.67 -10.09
CA PHE A 154 8.09 -23.59 -9.25
C PHE A 154 9.25 -24.02 -8.36
N ASP A 155 9.83 -25.23 -8.56
CA ASP A 155 11.20 -25.55 -8.17
C ASP A 155 12.23 -24.92 -9.12
N ASN A 156 11.79 -24.56 -10.33
CA ASN A 156 12.61 -23.91 -11.34
C ASN A 156 12.42 -22.39 -11.30
N VAL A 157 13.48 -21.66 -10.97
CA VAL A 157 13.47 -20.18 -10.90
C VAL A 157 13.09 -19.53 -12.24
N ASP A 158 13.44 -20.11 -13.38
CA ASP A 158 13.07 -19.56 -14.69
C ASP A 158 11.58 -19.73 -14.99
N ASP A 159 10.95 -20.79 -14.50
CA ASP A 159 9.49 -20.96 -14.57
C ASP A 159 8.75 -19.95 -13.65
N CYS A 160 9.30 -19.69 -12.46
CA CYS A 160 8.80 -18.65 -11.57
C CYS A 160 8.88 -17.26 -12.24
N LYS A 161 10.03 -16.92 -12.85
CA LYS A 161 10.20 -15.66 -13.59
C LYS A 161 9.23 -15.55 -14.77
N LEU A 162 9.01 -16.65 -15.50
CA LEU A 162 8.09 -16.70 -16.63
C LEU A 162 6.65 -16.41 -16.19
N ALA A 163 6.19 -17.03 -15.09
CA ALA A 163 4.86 -16.80 -14.55
C ALA A 163 4.66 -15.35 -14.09
N VAL A 164 5.64 -14.78 -13.35
CA VAL A 164 5.57 -13.40 -12.87
C VAL A 164 5.60 -12.40 -14.02
N ARG A 165 6.47 -12.59 -15.02
CA ARG A 165 6.54 -11.73 -16.18
C ARG A 165 5.23 -11.73 -16.96
N TRP A 166 4.68 -12.92 -17.22
CA TRP A 166 3.37 -13.08 -17.86
C TRP A 166 2.27 -12.33 -17.11
N PHE A 167 2.24 -12.43 -15.79
CA PHE A 167 1.25 -11.75 -14.95
C PHE A 167 1.41 -10.23 -15.00
N LEU A 168 2.64 -9.73 -14.86
CA LEU A 168 2.93 -8.29 -14.97
C LEU A 168 2.55 -7.71 -16.33
N ASP A 169 2.81 -8.42 -17.41
CA ASP A 169 2.40 -7.98 -18.75
C ASP A 169 0.88 -7.85 -18.83
N GLN A 170 0.14 -8.87 -18.38
CA GLN A 170 -1.33 -8.82 -18.34
C GLN A 170 -1.87 -7.67 -17.50
N LEU A 171 -1.25 -7.43 -16.35
CA LEU A 171 -1.67 -6.38 -15.41
C LEU A 171 -1.46 -4.99 -16.01
N VAL A 172 -0.27 -4.72 -16.55
CA VAL A 172 0.07 -3.41 -17.14
C VAL A 172 -0.73 -3.16 -18.42
N ASP A 173 -0.89 -4.18 -19.30
CA ASP A 173 -1.66 -4.06 -20.52
C ASP A 173 -3.13 -3.77 -20.22
N ARG A 174 -3.74 -4.46 -19.25
CA ARG A 174 -5.13 -4.20 -18.83
C ARG A 174 -5.30 -2.79 -18.25
N PHE A 175 -4.35 -2.31 -17.45
CA PHE A 175 -4.41 -0.95 -16.93
C PHE A 175 -4.34 0.09 -18.04
N ASN A 176 -3.37 -0.06 -18.97
CA ASN A 176 -3.17 0.89 -20.07
C ASN A 176 -4.35 0.94 -21.04
N ASN A 177 -5.07 -0.18 -21.20
CA ASN A 177 -6.26 -0.26 -22.07
C ASN A 177 -7.58 0.03 -21.33
N GLY A 178 -7.54 0.26 -20.00
CA GLY A 178 -8.75 0.41 -19.18
C GLY A 178 -9.42 1.79 -19.23
N GLY A 179 -8.78 2.81 -19.84
CA GLY A 179 -9.36 4.16 -19.95
C GLY A 179 -9.47 4.92 -18.63
N TYR A 180 -8.51 4.74 -17.72
CA TYR A 180 -8.52 5.36 -16.38
C TYR A 180 -7.93 6.78 -16.39
N ASP A 181 -8.67 7.75 -16.91
CA ASP A 181 -8.19 9.12 -17.13
C ASP A 181 -7.76 9.86 -15.84
N ASN A 182 -8.32 9.49 -14.69
CA ASN A 182 -8.04 10.10 -13.39
C ASN A 182 -6.97 9.35 -12.57
N LEU A 183 -6.50 8.21 -13.07
CA LEU A 183 -5.53 7.34 -12.41
C LEU A 183 -4.19 7.31 -13.15
N GLU A 184 -3.13 7.01 -12.42
CA GLU A 184 -1.79 6.77 -12.96
C GLU A 184 -1.18 5.56 -12.25
N LEU A 185 -0.83 4.52 -13.01
CA LEU A 185 -0.09 3.37 -12.48
C LEU A 185 1.36 3.79 -12.23
N THR A 186 1.81 3.73 -10.97
CA THR A 186 3.15 4.16 -10.57
C THR A 186 3.98 3.07 -9.91
N GLY A 187 3.35 1.99 -9.46
CA GLY A 187 4.08 0.95 -8.76
C GLY A 187 3.45 -0.43 -8.83
N ILE A 188 4.29 -1.40 -8.55
CA ILE A 188 3.92 -2.81 -8.38
C ILE A 188 4.29 -3.23 -6.96
N TYR A 189 3.34 -3.81 -6.26
CA TYR A 189 3.49 -4.28 -4.90
C TYR A 189 3.78 -5.77 -4.85
N TRP A 190 4.85 -6.15 -4.13
CA TRP A 190 5.16 -7.53 -3.77
C TRP A 190 4.37 -7.89 -2.50
N VAL A 191 3.42 -8.81 -2.63
CA VAL A 191 2.41 -9.05 -1.59
C VAL A 191 2.85 -9.96 -0.45
N ASP A 192 3.93 -10.75 -0.62
CA ASP A 192 4.48 -11.54 0.49
C ASP A 192 5.23 -10.62 1.47
N GLU A 193 4.83 -10.63 2.73
CA GLU A 193 5.30 -9.68 3.74
C GLU A 193 6.64 -10.06 4.39
N ASP A 194 7.21 -11.21 4.03
CA ASP A 194 8.57 -11.62 4.43
C ASP A 194 9.32 -12.40 3.33
N MET A 195 10.59 -12.72 3.57
CA MET A 195 11.43 -13.45 2.63
C MET A 195 11.71 -14.91 3.05
N LEU A 196 11.00 -15.45 4.05
CA LEU A 196 11.27 -16.79 4.56
C LEU A 196 11.01 -17.90 3.51
N HIS A 197 10.03 -17.69 2.65
CA HIS A 197 9.55 -18.74 1.75
C HIS A 197 10.25 -18.77 0.40
N PHE A 198 10.76 -17.63 -0.07
CA PHE A 198 11.47 -17.53 -1.33
C PHE A 198 12.50 -16.39 -1.31
N ASP A 199 13.50 -16.55 -0.45
CA ASP A 199 14.51 -15.53 -0.25
C ASP A 199 15.24 -15.14 -1.54
N GLY A 200 15.36 -13.82 -1.73
CA GLY A 200 16.06 -13.23 -2.88
C GLY A 200 15.30 -13.28 -4.20
N PHE A 201 14.14 -13.94 -4.30
CA PHE A 201 13.38 -13.98 -5.56
C PHE A 201 12.93 -12.61 -6.08
N PRO A 202 12.54 -11.62 -5.23
CA PRO A 202 12.20 -10.28 -5.72
C PRO A 202 13.27 -9.61 -6.59
N LYS A 203 14.55 -9.92 -6.39
CA LYS A 203 15.67 -9.44 -7.26
C LYS A 203 15.48 -9.80 -8.73
N HIS A 204 14.81 -10.92 -9.00
CA HIS A 204 14.51 -11.35 -10.37
C HIS A 204 13.28 -10.66 -10.94
N VAL A 205 12.42 -10.12 -10.09
CA VAL A 205 11.18 -9.41 -10.47
C VAL A 205 11.46 -7.93 -10.73
N ALA A 206 12.26 -7.29 -9.88
CA ALA A 206 12.58 -5.87 -9.95
C ALA A 206 12.96 -5.36 -11.36
N PRO A 207 13.84 -6.04 -12.15
CA PRO A 207 14.15 -5.60 -13.51
C PRO A 207 12.94 -5.51 -14.43
N TYR A 208 11.96 -6.42 -14.31
CA TYR A 208 10.75 -6.40 -15.13
C TYR A 208 9.81 -5.26 -14.74
N VAL A 209 9.74 -4.93 -13.46
CA VAL A 209 8.98 -3.78 -12.95
C VAL A 209 9.62 -2.49 -13.45
N HIS A 210 10.94 -2.36 -13.34
CA HIS A 210 11.70 -1.18 -13.77
C HIS A 210 11.68 -0.99 -15.30
N GLU A 211 11.68 -2.07 -16.10
CA GLU A 211 11.52 -2.03 -17.56
C GLU A 211 10.22 -1.33 -17.97
N LYS A 212 9.17 -1.46 -17.15
CA LYS A 212 7.88 -0.80 -17.38
C LYS A 212 7.82 0.65 -16.82
N GLY A 213 8.92 1.16 -16.27
CA GLY A 213 9.00 2.50 -15.66
C GLY A 213 8.27 2.62 -14.32
N LEU A 214 7.98 1.49 -13.66
CA LEU A 214 7.24 1.43 -12.40
C LEU A 214 8.17 1.22 -11.20
N GLN A 215 7.72 1.63 -10.00
CA GLN A 215 8.38 1.33 -8.75
C GLN A 215 8.03 -0.07 -8.24
N PHE A 216 8.97 -0.71 -7.58
CA PHE A 216 8.75 -1.97 -6.87
C PHE A 216 8.56 -1.69 -5.37
N VAL A 217 7.39 -2.03 -4.84
CA VAL A 217 6.91 -1.65 -3.51
C VAL A 217 6.80 -2.86 -2.61
N TRP A 218 7.18 -2.72 -1.33
CA TRP A 218 7.06 -3.76 -0.33
C TRP A 218 6.53 -3.21 1.01
N ILE A 219 5.76 -4.04 1.75
CA ILE A 219 5.20 -3.67 3.05
C ILE A 219 5.46 -4.84 4.03
N PRO A 220 6.71 -5.00 4.54
CA PRO A 220 7.04 -6.08 5.46
C PRO A 220 6.47 -5.85 6.86
N TYR A 221 6.06 -6.94 7.53
CA TYR A 221 5.64 -6.87 8.92
C TYR A 221 6.83 -6.56 9.85
N PHE A 222 6.54 -6.26 11.12
CA PHE A 222 7.53 -5.84 12.11
C PHE A 222 8.69 -6.84 12.22
N LYS A 223 9.89 -6.39 11.81
CA LYS A 223 11.11 -7.22 11.78
C LYS A 223 10.97 -8.51 10.95
N ALA A 224 10.16 -8.49 9.89
CA ALA A 224 10.07 -9.58 8.93
C ALA A 224 11.45 -10.01 8.43
N TYR A 225 11.62 -11.29 8.10
CA TYR A 225 12.91 -11.73 7.54
C TYR A 225 13.21 -10.98 6.24
N GLY A 226 14.37 -10.33 6.17
CA GLY A 226 14.81 -9.55 5.01
C GLY A 226 14.41 -8.07 5.01
N TYR A 227 13.68 -7.57 6.03
CA TYR A 227 13.22 -6.18 6.09
C TYR A 227 14.38 -5.17 6.01
N ASP A 228 15.51 -5.47 6.60
CA ASP A 228 16.70 -4.60 6.70
C ASP A 228 17.58 -4.58 5.44
N ARG A 229 17.27 -5.44 4.47
CA ARG A 229 17.96 -5.53 3.16
C ARG A 229 17.00 -5.33 1.98
N TRP A 230 15.89 -4.64 2.19
CA TRP A 230 14.85 -4.43 1.17
C TRP A 230 15.39 -3.81 -0.13
N GLN A 231 16.37 -2.92 -0.04
CA GLN A 231 17.03 -2.32 -1.21
C GLN A 231 17.81 -3.35 -2.02
N ASP A 232 18.51 -4.26 -1.33
CA ASP A 232 19.25 -5.35 -1.95
C ASP A 232 18.32 -6.37 -2.63
N LEU A 233 17.07 -6.44 -2.21
CA LEU A 233 16.01 -7.24 -2.82
C LEU A 233 15.41 -6.59 -4.08
N GLY A 234 15.81 -5.35 -4.41
CA GLY A 234 15.42 -4.63 -5.60
C GLY A 234 14.18 -3.75 -5.44
N PHE A 235 13.69 -3.57 -4.22
CA PHE A 235 12.57 -2.66 -3.95
C PHE A 235 13.02 -1.21 -4.00
N ASP A 236 12.14 -0.32 -4.47
CA ASP A 236 12.35 1.12 -4.54
C ASP A 236 11.83 1.84 -3.29
N ILE A 237 10.82 1.26 -2.64
CA ILE A 237 10.26 1.72 -1.38
C ILE A 237 9.75 0.53 -0.56
N ALA A 238 9.97 0.59 0.77
CA ALA A 238 9.40 -0.37 1.70
C ALA A 238 8.72 0.39 2.85
N TYR A 239 7.51 -0.04 3.22
CA TYR A 239 6.72 0.51 4.32
C TYR A 239 6.78 -0.47 5.49
N HIS A 240 7.44 -0.10 6.59
CA HIS A 240 7.56 -0.94 7.77
C HIS A 240 6.27 -0.96 8.58
N GLN A 241 5.70 -2.14 8.81
CA GLN A 241 4.52 -2.30 9.64
C GLN A 241 4.92 -2.32 11.12
N PRO A 242 4.31 -1.53 12.01
CA PRO A 242 4.52 -1.65 13.45
C PRO A 242 3.91 -2.90 14.07
N ASN A 243 2.88 -3.48 13.45
CA ASN A 243 2.07 -4.59 13.97
C ASN A 243 1.61 -4.35 15.43
N HIS A 244 1.15 -3.12 15.68
CA HIS A 244 0.77 -2.67 17.01
C HIS A 244 -0.75 -2.72 17.22
N PHE A 245 -1.54 -2.17 16.29
CA PHE A 245 -2.97 -1.89 16.48
C PHE A 245 -3.78 -3.11 16.91
N PHE A 246 -3.57 -4.24 16.27
CA PHE A 246 -4.41 -5.45 16.38
C PHE A 246 -4.14 -6.31 17.64
N ASN A 247 -3.03 -6.07 18.33
CA ASN A 247 -2.67 -6.82 19.53
C ASN A 247 -2.48 -5.91 20.73
N LYS A 248 -3.48 -5.86 21.62
CA LYS A 248 -3.47 -4.99 22.81
C LYS A 248 -2.36 -5.33 23.84
N SER A 249 -1.72 -6.50 23.74
CA SER A 249 -0.57 -6.83 24.60
C SER A 249 0.74 -6.14 24.17
N ILE A 250 0.79 -5.60 22.95
CA ILE A 250 1.94 -4.87 22.44
C ILE A 250 1.87 -3.42 22.95
N PRO A 251 2.90 -2.93 23.68
CA PRO A 251 2.90 -1.59 24.26
C PRO A 251 3.09 -0.51 23.18
N ASP A 252 2.64 0.72 23.47
CA ASP A 252 2.74 1.85 22.54
C ASP A 252 4.20 2.25 22.22
N SER A 253 5.18 1.88 23.06
CA SER A 253 6.61 2.04 22.75
C SER A 253 7.05 1.29 21.49
N ARG A 254 6.28 0.29 21.02
CA ARG A 254 6.47 -0.38 19.72
C ARG A 254 6.43 0.62 18.56
N LEU A 255 5.61 1.65 18.65
CA LEU A 255 5.48 2.67 17.60
C LEU A 255 6.76 3.49 17.48
N ASP A 256 7.38 3.86 18.60
CA ASP A 256 8.67 4.56 18.60
C ASP A 256 9.80 3.65 18.10
N GLU A 257 9.77 2.36 18.48
CA GLU A 257 10.72 1.37 17.96
C GLU A 257 10.58 1.20 16.44
N ALA A 258 9.36 1.09 15.93
CA ALA A 258 9.11 0.98 14.49
C ALA A 258 9.59 2.22 13.72
N CYS A 259 9.34 3.42 14.25
CA CYS A 259 9.88 4.67 13.69
C CYS A 259 11.42 4.67 13.65
N SER A 260 12.05 4.21 14.72
CA SER A 260 13.52 4.10 14.80
C SER A 260 14.08 3.12 13.76
N ILE A 261 13.47 1.94 13.65
CA ILE A 261 13.86 0.92 12.67
C ILE A 261 13.70 1.45 11.24
N ALA A 262 12.55 2.05 10.93
CA ALA A 262 12.29 2.62 9.62
C ALA A 262 13.34 3.67 9.24
N ARG A 263 13.68 4.57 10.18
CA ARG A 263 14.72 5.59 9.98
C ARG A 263 16.10 4.98 9.74
N GLN A 264 16.48 3.97 10.53
CA GLN A 264 17.78 3.32 10.40
C GLN A 264 17.96 2.58 9.06
N ASN A 265 16.86 2.03 8.52
CA ASN A 265 16.88 1.22 7.31
C ASN A 265 16.36 1.95 6.06
N GLY A 266 16.08 3.24 6.13
CA GLY A 266 15.59 4.02 5.00
C GLY A 266 14.20 3.62 4.50
N MET A 267 13.34 3.16 5.41
CA MET A 267 12.00 2.70 5.09
C MET A 267 10.96 3.81 5.34
N ALA A 268 9.85 3.76 4.64
CA ALA A 268 8.60 4.40 4.99
C ALA A 268 7.88 3.62 6.10
N LEU A 269 6.67 4.03 6.48
CA LEU A 269 5.92 3.40 7.57
C LEU A 269 4.49 3.08 7.16
N GLU A 270 3.90 2.08 7.81
CA GLU A 270 2.48 1.80 7.74
C GLU A 270 1.75 2.33 8.97
N PHE A 271 0.58 2.91 8.76
CA PHE A 271 -0.38 3.31 9.79
C PHE A 271 -1.50 2.29 9.82
N GLU A 272 -1.67 1.59 10.95
CA GLU A 272 -2.61 0.45 11.05
C GLU A 272 -3.82 0.82 11.89
N PHE A 273 -5.02 0.52 11.40
CA PHE A 273 -6.28 0.55 12.15
C PHE A 273 -7.35 -0.32 11.46
N ASP A 274 -8.51 -0.48 12.07
CA ASP A 274 -9.72 -1.06 11.47
C ASP A 274 -10.97 -0.46 12.12
N ALA A 275 -12.12 -1.06 11.88
CA ALA A 275 -13.39 -0.65 12.50
C ALA A 275 -13.38 -0.68 14.04
N LYS A 276 -12.43 -1.39 14.68
CA LYS A 276 -12.26 -1.35 16.14
C LYS A 276 -11.70 -0.01 16.63
N ALA A 277 -11.22 0.85 15.75
CA ALA A 277 -10.84 2.21 16.11
C ALA A 277 -12.06 3.12 16.39
N LEU A 278 -13.29 2.70 16.06
CA LEU A 278 -14.51 3.39 16.47
C LEU A 278 -14.61 3.40 18.00
N HIS A 279 -14.97 4.55 18.57
CA HIS A 279 -15.05 4.73 20.02
C HIS A 279 -16.07 3.80 20.67
N ASP A 280 -17.19 3.56 19.99
CA ASP A 280 -18.32 2.73 20.41
C ASP A 280 -18.24 1.28 19.93
N ALA A 281 -17.12 0.86 19.31
CA ALA A 281 -16.92 -0.53 18.92
C ALA A 281 -16.76 -1.45 20.14
N GLU A 282 -17.22 -2.69 19.99
CA GLU A 282 -16.95 -3.72 21.01
C GLU A 282 -15.43 -3.94 21.13
N ASN A 283 -14.93 -3.87 22.36
CA ASN A 283 -13.47 -3.91 22.62
C ASN A 283 -12.68 -2.86 21.86
N SER A 284 -13.19 -1.64 21.79
CA SER A 284 -12.62 -0.52 21.05
C SER A 284 -11.09 -0.40 21.21
N SER A 285 -10.44 -0.05 20.14
CA SER A 285 -9.01 0.32 20.04
C SER A 285 -8.84 1.80 19.66
N TYR A 286 -9.80 2.64 20.00
CA TYR A 286 -9.79 4.08 19.77
C TYR A 286 -8.49 4.74 20.28
N ASP A 287 -8.08 4.40 21.50
CA ASP A 287 -6.85 4.94 22.10
C ASP A 287 -5.60 4.50 21.32
N ARG A 288 -5.61 3.30 20.74
CA ARG A 288 -4.46 2.81 19.96
C ARG A 288 -4.30 3.56 18.64
N MET A 289 -5.38 3.96 17.98
CA MET A 289 -5.30 4.82 16.79
C MET A 289 -4.80 6.22 17.16
N ASN A 290 -5.23 6.78 18.31
CA ASN A 290 -4.65 8.01 18.84
C ASN A 290 -3.15 7.85 19.15
N ALA A 291 -2.73 6.73 19.74
CA ALA A 291 -1.32 6.46 20.01
C ALA A 291 -0.46 6.46 18.73
N TYR A 292 -0.97 5.93 17.61
CA TYR A 292 -0.31 6.05 16.30
C TYR A 292 -0.09 7.51 15.90
N ILE A 293 -1.15 8.33 15.96
CA ILE A 293 -1.07 9.73 15.57
C ILE A 293 -0.04 10.47 16.45
N ASP A 294 -0.09 10.24 17.77
CA ASP A 294 0.83 10.89 18.71
C ASP A 294 2.28 10.43 18.50
N ALA A 295 2.50 9.13 18.29
CA ALA A 295 3.83 8.58 18.02
C ALA A 295 4.41 9.13 16.73
N TYR A 296 3.62 9.18 15.66
CA TYR A 296 4.07 9.64 14.36
C TYR A 296 4.34 11.15 14.36
N TRP A 297 3.59 11.95 15.14
CA TRP A 297 3.92 13.36 15.36
C TRP A 297 5.25 13.54 16.07
N ARG A 298 5.45 12.93 17.23
CA ARG A 298 6.70 13.12 18.01
C ARG A 298 7.95 12.58 17.32
N ASN A 299 7.78 11.63 16.37
CA ASN A 299 8.88 11.09 15.57
C ASN A 299 9.05 11.79 14.22
N ASN A 300 8.33 12.87 13.91
CA ASN A 300 8.34 13.60 12.66
C ASN A 300 7.96 12.76 11.42
N VAL A 301 7.21 11.66 11.60
CA VAL A 301 6.81 10.79 10.48
C VAL A 301 5.94 11.53 9.48
N PHE A 302 4.99 12.32 9.97
CA PHE A 302 4.07 13.07 9.11
C PHE A 302 4.73 14.15 8.27
N THR A 303 5.93 14.61 8.64
CA THR A 303 6.71 15.58 7.86
C THR A 303 7.68 14.90 6.91
N ASP A 304 8.26 13.78 7.31
CA ASP A 304 9.47 13.26 6.68
C ASP A 304 9.25 11.96 5.88
N ALA A 305 8.19 11.17 6.17
CA ALA A 305 7.99 9.86 5.58
C ALA A 305 6.75 9.78 4.68
N ALA A 306 6.79 8.89 3.68
CA ALA A 306 5.59 8.37 3.04
C ALA A 306 4.86 7.43 4.00
N LEU A 307 3.55 7.32 3.85
CA LEU A 307 2.71 6.45 4.68
C LEU A 307 1.84 5.55 3.82
N ALA A 308 1.78 4.28 4.19
CA ALA A 308 0.74 3.36 3.79
C ALA A 308 -0.30 3.25 4.92
N TYR A 309 -1.56 3.05 4.59
CA TYR A 309 -2.65 2.95 5.56
C TYR A 309 -3.35 1.61 5.40
N TYR A 310 -3.04 0.69 6.34
CA TYR A 310 -3.80 -0.54 6.49
C TYR A 310 -5.01 -0.27 7.40
N GLU A 311 -6.21 -0.40 6.86
CA GLU A 311 -7.44 -0.01 7.53
C GLU A 311 -8.42 -1.21 7.70
N GLY A 312 -7.89 -2.42 7.74
CA GLY A 312 -8.66 -3.65 7.89
C GLY A 312 -9.60 -3.95 6.72
N GLY A 313 -9.42 -3.23 5.61
CA GLY A 313 -10.17 -3.39 4.35
C GLY A 313 -11.33 -2.42 4.16
N ILE A 314 -11.96 -1.90 5.20
CA ILE A 314 -13.09 -0.94 5.12
C ILE A 314 -13.15 0.06 6.28
N GLY A 315 -12.08 0.22 7.06
CA GLY A 315 -12.07 1.04 8.28
C GLY A 315 -12.46 2.49 8.04
N VAL A 316 -11.97 3.12 6.99
CA VAL A 316 -12.33 4.51 6.62
C VAL A 316 -13.82 4.61 6.29
N ALA A 317 -14.38 3.65 5.56
CA ALA A 317 -15.81 3.62 5.25
C ALA A 317 -16.66 3.41 6.52
N GLU A 318 -16.18 2.63 7.49
CA GLU A 318 -16.89 2.42 8.76
C GLU A 318 -16.93 3.71 9.60
N PHE A 319 -15.86 4.52 9.63
CA PHE A 319 -15.92 5.85 10.24
C PHE A 319 -16.97 6.76 9.57
N ALA A 320 -17.07 6.72 8.25
CA ALA A 320 -18.05 7.51 7.51
C ALA A 320 -19.50 7.09 7.79
N LYS A 321 -19.74 5.80 8.07
CA LYS A 321 -21.05 5.25 8.41
C LYS A 321 -21.45 5.48 9.87
N ASN A 322 -20.49 5.67 10.77
CA ASN A 322 -20.68 5.79 12.21
C ASN A 322 -20.20 7.15 12.75
N PRO A 323 -20.86 8.26 12.41
CA PRO A 323 -20.36 9.62 12.66
C PRO A 323 -20.70 10.15 14.07
N THR A 324 -20.36 9.41 15.13
CA THR A 324 -20.44 9.93 16.51
C THR A 324 -19.46 11.09 16.71
N PRO A 325 -19.64 11.97 17.71
CA PRO A 325 -18.71 13.07 17.95
C PRO A 325 -17.26 12.61 18.13
N GLU A 326 -17.04 11.51 18.86
CA GLU A 326 -15.73 10.93 19.13
C GLU A 326 -15.12 10.36 17.83
N ASN A 327 -15.89 9.61 17.07
CA ASN A 327 -15.45 9.02 15.80
C ASN A 327 -15.11 10.12 14.79
N LYS A 328 -15.94 11.17 14.69
CA LYS A 328 -15.63 12.32 13.85
C LYS A 328 -14.36 13.04 14.29
N THR A 329 -14.19 13.25 15.59
CA THR A 329 -12.97 13.90 16.13
C THR A 329 -11.71 13.14 15.72
N LEU A 330 -11.72 11.81 15.83
CA LEU A 330 -10.56 10.99 15.51
C LEU A 330 -10.26 10.96 14.01
N ILE A 331 -11.28 10.70 13.18
CA ILE A 331 -11.06 10.62 11.74
C ILE A 331 -10.75 12.00 11.13
N ASP A 332 -11.37 13.08 11.62
CA ASP A 332 -11.08 14.45 11.21
C ASP A 332 -9.62 14.83 11.56
N ARG A 333 -9.13 14.38 12.72
CA ARG A 333 -7.72 14.58 13.13
C ARG A 333 -6.77 13.94 12.12
N LEU A 334 -6.99 12.67 11.74
CA LEU A 334 -6.17 11.98 10.75
C LEU A 334 -6.31 12.63 9.36
N ALA A 335 -7.55 12.89 8.93
CA ALA A 335 -7.82 13.49 7.63
C ALA A 335 -7.19 14.88 7.48
N ARG A 336 -7.20 15.71 8.55
CA ARG A 336 -6.54 17.02 8.55
C ARG A 336 -5.04 16.87 8.31
N ILE A 337 -4.39 15.91 8.97
CA ILE A 337 -2.98 15.62 8.78
C ILE A 337 -2.70 15.26 7.30
N ILE A 338 -3.48 14.33 6.73
CA ILE A 338 -3.30 13.89 5.33
C ILE A 338 -3.48 15.08 4.37
N VAL A 339 -4.51 15.89 4.57
CA VAL A 339 -4.77 17.09 3.74
C VAL A 339 -3.64 18.11 3.85
N ASP A 340 -3.14 18.37 5.08
CA ASP A 340 -2.06 19.32 5.31
C ASP A 340 -0.73 18.83 4.70
N ARG A 341 -0.44 17.53 4.78
CA ARG A 341 0.71 16.89 4.12
C ARG A 341 0.68 17.10 2.61
N ARG A 342 -0.50 16.95 1.99
CA ARG A 342 -0.68 17.17 0.56
C ARG A 342 -0.53 18.65 0.16
N LYS A 343 -1.06 19.57 0.96
CA LYS A 343 -1.03 21.01 0.67
C LYS A 343 0.31 21.68 0.92
N ASN A 344 1.12 21.16 1.84
CA ASN A 344 2.43 21.69 2.16
C ASN A 344 3.50 21.19 1.19
N ALA A 345 3.48 21.72 -0.04
CA ALA A 345 4.47 21.38 -1.08
C ALA A 345 5.92 21.68 -0.67
N SER A 346 6.16 22.53 0.35
CA SER A 346 7.50 22.83 0.88
C SER A 346 8.15 21.65 1.60
N LEU A 347 7.35 20.69 2.10
CA LEU A 347 7.85 19.44 2.68
C LEU A 347 8.35 18.46 1.61
N TYR A 348 7.94 18.67 0.37
CA TYR A 348 8.26 17.83 -0.78
C TYR A 348 8.68 18.74 -1.95
N PRO A 349 9.95 19.20 -1.99
CA PRO A 349 10.39 20.12 -3.03
C PRO A 349 10.16 19.51 -4.41
N SER A 350 9.32 20.19 -5.21
CA SER A 350 9.17 19.87 -6.62
C SER A 350 10.53 20.04 -7.30
N LYS A 351 10.90 19.10 -8.18
CA LYS A 351 12.01 19.34 -9.10
C LYS A 351 11.72 20.61 -9.90
N LYS A 352 12.61 21.59 -9.79
CA LYS A 352 12.81 22.57 -10.85
C LYS A 352 13.59 21.95 -11.99
#